data_b7991a48f7c898cd45db45139fe0ab20
#
_entry.id   b7991a48f7c898cd45db45139fe0ab20
#
_cell.length_a   1.000
_cell.length_b   1.000
_cell.length_c   1.000
_cell.angle_alpha   90.00
_cell.angle_beta   90.00
_cell.angle_gamma   90.00
#
_symmetry.space_group_name_H-M   'P 1'
#
loop_
_entity.id
_entity.type
_entity.pdbx_description
1 polymer ?
#
loop_
_entity_poly.entity_id
_entity_poly.type
_entity_poly.pdbx_seq_one_letter_code
_entity_poly.pdbx_strand_id
1 'polypeptide(L)' 'MDWEMTLRNEREKGREEGRMEERAKTEEQRKRAEAEKERAEAEKERAETEKERADAAEERIRILEEQLALLRKGVQ' A
#
# COMPACT_ATOMS: atom_id res chain seq x y z
N MET A 1 -15.51 -17.29 53.03
CA MET A 1 -15.32 -18.36 52.04
C MET A 1 -15.71 -17.94 50.66
N ASP A 2 -16.87 -17.37 50.47
CA ASP A 2 -17.33 -16.97 49.14
C ASP A 2 -16.55 -15.79 48.51
N TRP A 3 -15.98 -14.91 49.34
CA TRP A 3 -15.22 -13.79 48.88
C TRP A 3 -13.87 -14.16 48.22
N GLU A 4 -13.23 -15.25 48.63
CA GLU A 4 -12.03 -15.76 48.01
C GLU A 4 -12.28 -16.28 46.58
N MET A 5 -13.39 -16.97 46.39
CA MET A 5 -13.85 -17.44 45.09
C MET A 5 -14.23 -16.26 44.19
N THR A 6 -14.89 -15.28 44.73
CA THR A 6 -15.27 -14.05 44.03
C THR A 6 -14.03 -13.28 43.53
N LEU A 7 -13.00 -13.16 44.39
CA LEU A 7 -11.74 -12.54 44.01
C LEU A 7 -11.02 -13.28 42.89
N ARG A 8 -11.02 -14.62 42.92
CA ARG A 8 -10.46 -15.43 41.83
C ARG A 8 -11.19 -15.22 40.53
N ASN A 9 -12.49 -15.23 40.55
CA ASN A 9 -13.33 -15.03 39.38
C ASN A 9 -13.10 -13.65 38.75
N GLU A 10 -13.00 -12.62 39.57
CA GLU A 10 -12.70 -11.25 39.10
C GLU A 10 -11.29 -11.14 38.47
N ARG A 11 -10.30 -11.81 39.05
CA ARG A 11 -8.95 -11.86 38.48
C ARG A 11 -8.91 -12.58 37.14
N GLU A 12 -9.64 -13.70 37.03
CA GLU A 12 -9.74 -14.46 35.77
C GLU A 12 -10.45 -13.63 34.68
N LYS A 13 -11.55 -12.96 35.02
CA LYS A 13 -12.25 -12.06 34.12
C LYS A 13 -11.34 -10.92 33.63
N GLY A 14 -10.58 -10.30 34.54
CA GLY A 14 -9.65 -9.24 34.19
C GLY A 14 -8.56 -9.70 33.23
N ARG A 15 -8.06 -10.93 33.38
CA ARG A 15 -7.07 -11.52 32.48
C ARG A 15 -7.67 -11.81 31.10
N GLU A 16 -8.88 -12.33 31.03
CA GLU A 16 -9.58 -12.59 29.78
C GLU A 16 -9.89 -11.31 29.02
N GLU A 17 -10.38 -10.30 29.72
CA GLU A 17 -10.63 -8.97 29.12
C GLU A 17 -9.34 -8.34 28.59
N GLY A 18 -8.25 -8.42 29.34
CA GLY A 18 -6.95 -7.96 28.89
C GLY A 18 -6.46 -8.68 27.65
N ARG A 19 -6.63 -9.99 27.54
CA ARG A 19 -6.27 -10.78 26.36
C ARG A 19 -7.13 -10.41 25.15
N MET A 20 -8.42 -10.20 25.35
CA MET A 20 -9.33 -9.77 24.30
C MET A 20 -8.94 -8.39 23.76
N GLU A 21 -8.62 -7.45 24.64
CA GLU A 21 -8.15 -6.12 24.24
C GLU A 21 -6.85 -6.17 23.47
N GLU A 22 -5.89 -6.98 23.90
CA GLU A 22 -4.62 -7.18 23.18
C GLU A 22 -4.82 -7.78 21.79
N ARG A 23 -5.69 -8.79 21.69
CA ARG A 23 -6.05 -9.40 20.40
C ARG A 23 -6.70 -8.40 19.46
N ALA A 24 -7.62 -7.59 19.95
CA ALA A 24 -8.28 -6.56 19.17
C ALA A 24 -7.29 -5.52 18.65
N LYS A 25 -6.35 -5.07 19.49
CA LYS A 25 -5.28 -4.14 19.08
C LYS A 25 -4.35 -4.76 18.04
N THR A 26 -4.00 -6.02 18.19
CA THR A 26 -3.14 -6.74 17.24
C THR A 26 -3.81 -6.88 15.89
N GLU A 27 -5.12 -7.19 15.87
CA GLU A 27 -5.89 -7.25 14.62
C GLU A 27 -6.00 -5.90 13.92
N GLU A 28 -6.23 -4.82 14.67
CA GLU A 28 -6.24 -3.47 14.12
C GLU A 28 -4.91 -3.11 13.48
N GLN A 29 -3.80 -3.39 14.19
CA GLN A 29 -2.46 -3.14 13.69
C GLN A 29 -2.18 -3.92 12.41
N ARG A 30 -2.61 -5.19 12.37
CA ARG A 30 -2.47 -6.04 11.19
C ARG A 30 -3.24 -5.48 9.99
N LYS A 31 -4.48 -5.08 10.20
CA LYS A 31 -5.32 -4.46 9.16
C LYS A 31 -4.72 -3.17 8.62
N ARG A 32 -4.18 -2.34 9.50
CA ARG A 32 -3.51 -1.10 9.10
C ARG A 32 -2.25 -1.38 8.27
N ALA A 33 -1.45 -2.35 8.71
CA ALA A 33 -0.25 -2.76 7.99
C ALA A 33 -0.58 -3.31 6.60
N GLU A 34 -1.63 -4.13 6.48
CA GLU A 34 -2.12 -4.63 5.19
C GLU A 34 -2.61 -3.51 4.28
N ALA A 35 -3.35 -2.55 4.84
CA ALA A 35 -3.85 -1.39 4.09
C ALA A 35 -2.70 -0.50 3.59
N GLU A 36 -1.68 -0.27 4.41
CA GLU A 36 -0.49 0.48 4.01
C GLU A 36 0.29 -0.24 2.92
N LYS A 37 0.42 -1.56 3.03
CA LYS A 37 1.06 -2.38 2.01
C LYS A 37 0.34 -2.30 0.67
N GLU A 38 -0.98 -2.42 0.68
CA GLU A 38 -1.79 -2.30 -0.53
C GLU A 38 -1.66 -0.93 -1.18
N ARG A 39 -1.65 0.14 -0.38
CA ARG A 39 -1.43 1.50 -0.88
C ARG A 39 -0.06 1.66 -1.50
N ALA A 40 0.98 1.15 -0.84
CA ALA A 40 2.34 1.20 -1.36
C ALA A 40 2.47 0.44 -2.69
N GLU A 41 1.86 -0.72 -2.80
CA GLU A 41 1.82 -1.50 -4.04
C GLU A 41 1.07 -0.77 -5.16
N ALA A 42 -0.07 -0.15 -4.84
CA ALA A 42 -0.84 0.64 -5.80
C ALA A 42 -0.07 1.87 -6.28
N GLU A 43 0.61 2.57 -5.39
CA GLU A 43 1.46 3.71 -5.77
C GLU A 43 2.63 3.28 -6.65
N LYS A 44 3.23 2.15 -6.35
CA LYS A 44 4.31 1.57 -7.16
C LYS A 44 3.83 1.24 -8.57
N GLU A 45 2.68 0.61 -8.69
CA GLU A 45 2.08 0.30 -10.00
C GLU A 45 1.77 1.56 -10.80
N ARG A 46 1.23 2.59 -10.15
CA ARG A 46 0.98 3.89 -10.80
C ARG A 46 2.26 4.54 -11.28
N ALA A 47 3.30 4.53 -10.47
CA ALA A 47 4.60 5.06 -10.83
C ALA A 47 5.21 4.33 -12.04
N GLU A 48 5.11 3.01 -12.08
CA GLU A 48 5.55 2.18 -13.20
C GLU A 48 4.76 2.50 -14.48
N THR A 49 3.44 2.63 -14.36
CA THR A 49 2.57 3.00 -15.48
C THR A 49 2.90 4.40 -16.03
N GLU A 50 3.10 5.37 -15.16
CA GLU A 50 3.49 6.73 -15.55
C GLU A 50 4.84 6.75 -16.25
N LYS A 51 5.79 5.96 -15.75
CA LYS A 51 7.12 5.82 -16.37
C LYS A 51 7.01 5.22 -17.78
N GLU A 52 6.21 4.17 -17.94
CA GLU A 52 5.99 3.55 -19.25
C GLU A 52 5.34 4.53 -20.24
N ARG A 53 4.38 5.32 -19.78
CA ARG A 53 3.74 6.35 -20.59
C ARG A 53 4.72 7.46 -20.99
N ALA A 54 5.56 7.89 -20.05
CA ALA A 54 6.59 8.90 -20.32
C ALA A 54 7.62 8.36 -21.33
N ASP A 55 8.07 7.13 -21.17
CA ASP A 55 9.01 6.49 -22.10
C ASP A 55 8.39 6.35 -23.50
N ALA A 56 7.12 5.97 -23.58
CA ALA A 56 6.40 5.88 -24.85
C ALA A 56 6.25 7.25 -25.51
N ALA A 57 5.98 8.29 -24.75
CA ALA A 57 5.88 9.66 -25.26
C ALA A 57 7.24 10.16 -25.79
N GLU A 58 8.32 9.91 -25.08
CA GLU A 58 9.67 10.24 -25.53
C GLU A 58 10.04 9.53 -26.84
N GLU A 59 9.69 8.26 -26.95
CA GLU A 59 9.90 7.49 -28.17
C GLU A 59 9.13 8.07 -29.35
N ARG A 60 7.89 8.47 -29.16
CA ARG A 60 7.06 9.13 -30.20
C ARG A 60 7.68 10.46 -30.65
N ILE A 61 8.16 11.26 -29.71
CA ILE A 61 8.82 12.52 -29.99
C ILE A 61 10.07 12.28 -30.84
N ARG A 62 10.87 11.29 -30.47
CA ARG A 62 12.07 10.92 -31.23
C ARG A 62 11.73 10.50 -32.66
N ILE A 63 10.72 9.67 -32.83
CA ILE A 63 10.27 9.24 -34.18
C ILE A 63 9.78 10.41 -34.99
N LEU A 64 9.00 11.32 -34.41
CA LEU A 64 8.51 12.51 -35.09
C LEU A 64 9.65 13.46 -35.49
N GLU A 65 10.65 13.64 -34.63
CA GLU A 65 11.83 14.43 -34.92
C GLU A 65 12.64 13.85 -36.09
N GLU A 66 12.80 12.53 -36.12
CA GLU A 66 13.46 11.83 -37.23
C GLU A 66 12.69 12.03 -38.55
N GLN A 67 11.36 11.91 -38.50
CA GLN A 67 10.51 12.12 -39.67
C GLN A 67 10.59 13.54 -40.17
N LEU A 68 10.57 14.54 -39.29
CA LEU A 68 10.74 15.93 -39.63
C LEU A 68 12.10 16.22 -40.27
N ALA A 69 13.16 15.64 -39.73
CA ALA A 69 14.50 15.77 -40.28
C ALA A 69 14.59 15.21 -41.69
N LEU A 70 13.97 14.06 -41.96
CA LEU A 70 13.89 13.45 -43.28
C LEU A 70 13.10 14.33 -44.27
N LEU A 71 11.98 14.87 -43.84
CA LEU A 71 11.18 15.79 -44.66
C LEU A 71 11.94 17.06 -45.00
N ARG A 72 12.67 17.64 -44.07
CA ARG A 72 13.52 18.81 -44.30
C ARG A 72 14.62 18.53 -45.31
N LYS A 73 15.23 17.36 -45.27
CA LYS A 73 16.22 16.94 -46.26
C LYS A 73 15.60 16.73 -47.65
N GLY A 74 14.37 16.21 -47.69
CA GLY A 74 13.65 15.98 -48.95
C GLY A 74 13.22 17.26 -49.67
N VAL A 75 13.09 18.38 -48.95
CA VAL A 75 12.71 19.69 -49.53
C VAL A 75 13.90 20.45 -50.11
N GLN A 76 15.09 20.08 -49.71
CA GLN A 76 16.31 20.68 -50.26
C GLN A 76 16.66 20.04 -51.60
#